data_88eb2559591cf15f8c4479e84cf2166b
#
_entry.id   88eb2559591cf15f8c4479e84cf2166b
#
_cell.length_a   1.000
_cell.length_b   1.000
_cell.length_c   1.000
_cell.angle_alpha   90.00
_cell.angle_beta   90.00
_cell.angle_gamma   90.00
#
_symmetry.space_group_name_H-M   'P 1'
#
loop_
_entity.id
_entity.type
_entity.pdbx_description
1 polymer ?
#
loop_
_entity_poly.entity_id
_entity_poly.type
_entity_poly.pdbx_seq_one_letter_code
_entity_poly.pdbx_strand_id
1 'polypeptide(L)'
;MWLAVPFGIIGILTFVTPDWSPTGKLIYAYVTYSLMMMIYSAINVPYASLLGVMSPNPKERNTLSTYRMTFAYIGSFIALLLFMPLVNFFSGNSKELADQQTGWTMAVVVIAILCIVLFFGCFAWTKERVKPIKETQNPLKEDLKDLFKNKPWWILLGAGVAALVFNSIRDGATVYYFKYFVVEEDYATVSFFGMSFVLSGLYLALGQAANIIGVIAAAPVSNRIGKRNTYMWAMIIATVLSVIFYWFDKEDLIWMFVFQALISVCAGSIFPLLWSMYADCADYSELKTGNRATGLIFSSSSMSQKFGWAIGTAVTGWLLGFFGFQANAVQSEEAISGIKMFLSFLPAIGTILSVVFISMYPLTENKMKDITTELEHKRQL
;
A
#
# COMPACT_ATOMS: atom_id res chain seq x y z
N MET A 1 17.96 10.60 -10.53
CA MET A 1 18.66 11.64 -9.75
C MET A 1 17.93 13.00 -9.80
N TRP A 2 17.75 13.63 -10.97
CA TRP A 2 17.17 14.98 -11.10
C TRP A 2 15.79 15.19 -10.43
N LEU A 3 14.96 14.14 -10.35
CA LEU A 3 13.64 14.22 -9.73
C LEU A 3 13.65 14.14 -8.20
N ALA A 4 14.77 13.79 -7.56
CA ALA A 4 14.85 13.66 -6.10
C ALA A 4 14.62 14.98 -5.39
N VAL A 5 15.22 16.07 -5.90
CA VAL A 5 15.07 17.40 -5.32
C VAL A 5 13.65 17.96 -5.52
N PRO A 6 13.08 17.96 -6.75
CA PRO A 6 11.68 18.31 -6.95
C PRO A 6 10.70 17.50 -6.09
N PHE A 7 10.96 16.21 -5.90
CA PHE A 7 10.15 15.35 -5.02
C PHE A 7 10.15 15.84 -3.57
N GLY A 8 11.33 16.16 -3.03
CA GLY A 8 11.42 16.71 -1.67
C GLY A 8 10.76 18.07 -1.53
N ILE A 9 10.96 18.97 -2.49
CA ILE A 9 10.37 20.32 -2.47
C ILE A 9 8.85 20.24 -2.50
N ILE A 10 8.26 19.48 -3.43
CA ILE A 10 6.80 19.38 -3.51
C ILE A 10 6.22 18.68 -2.28
N GLY A 11 6.96 17.69 -1.72
CA GLY A 11 6.59 17.07 -0.45
C GLY A 11 6.45 18.08 0.67
N ILE A 12 7.42 18.99 0.83
CA ILE A 12 7.35 20.07 1.82
C ILE A 12 6.18 21.00 1.52
N LEU A 13 6.02 21.46 0.28
CA LEU A 13 4.94 22.35 -0.12
C LEU A 13 3.54 21.77 0.16
N THR A 14 3.37 20.45 0.06
CA THR A 14 2.08 19.80 0.35
C THR A 14 1.65 19.96 1.83
N PHE A 15 2.60 20.19 2.74
CA PHE A 15 2.33 20.37 4.17
C PHE A 15 2.42 21.83 4.65
N VAL A 16 2.80 22.77 3.77
CA VAL A 16 2.69 24.21 4.05
C VAL A 16 1.23 24.62 3.94
N THR A 17 0.72 25.31 4.95
CA THR A 17 -0.65 25.83 4.95
C THR A 17 -0.61 27.36 4.81
N PRO A 18 -0.81 27.91 3.60
CA PRO A 18 -0.79 29.36 3.41
C PRO A 18 -2.02 30.01 4.04
N ASP A 19 -1.86 31.28 4.47
CA ASP A 19 -2.96 32.08 5.04
C ASP A 19 -3.87 32.67 3.95
N TRP A 20 -4.53 31.79 3.21
CA TRP A 20 -5.47 32.13 2.16
C TRP A 20 -6.91 31.86 2.58
N SER A 21 -7.86 32.31 1.77
CA SER A 21 -9.27 31.96 1.94
C SER A 21 -9.47 30.42 1.94
N PRO A 22 -10.57 29.90 2.52
CA PRO A 22 -10.84 28.45 2.53
C PRO A 22 -10.81 27.83 1.13
N THR A 23 -11.37 28.50 0.13
CA THR A 23 -11.32 28.07 -1.27
C THR A 23 -9.89 28.07 -1.81
N GLY A 24 -9.09 29.09 -1.47
CA GLY A 24 -7.69 29.18 -1.87
C GLY A 24 -6.85 28.04 -1.25
N LYS A 25 -7.06 27.72 0.01
CA LYS A 25 -6.42 26.56 0.69
C LYS A 25 -6.81 25.24 0.02
N LEU A 26 -8.06 25.09 -0.36
CA LEU A 26 -8.54 23.89 -1.06
C LEU A 26 -7.87 23.73 -2.43
N ILE A 27 -7.84 24.79 -3.24
CA ILE A 27 -7.16 24.77 -4.54
C ILE A 27 -5.66 24.46 -4.37
N TYR A 28 -5.00 25.09 -3.40
CA TYR A 28 -3.60 24.85 -3.09
C TYR A 28 -3.35 23.35 -2.76
N ALA A 29 -4.18 22.75 -1.91
CA ALA A 29 -4.09 21.34 -1.55
C ALA A 29 -4.25 20.42 -2.79
N TYR A 30 -5.22 20.69 -3.66
CA TYR A 30 -5.39 19.93 -4.90
C TYR A 30 -4.19 20.04 -5.83
N VAL A 31 -3.65 21.25 -6.02
CA VAL A 31 -2.52 21.49 -6.92
C VAL A 31 -1.26 20.82 -6.38
N THR A 32 -0.91 21.04 -5.11
CA THR A 32 0.30 20.49 -4.51
C THR A 32 0.24 18.97 -4.42
N TYR A 33 -0.91 18.39 -4.03
CA TYR A 33 -1.09 16.94 -3.99
C TYR A 33 -1.01 16.30 -5.38
N SER A 34 -1.63 16.91 -6.39
CA SER A 34 -1.56 16.41 -7.77
C SER A 34 -0.13 16.44 -8.30
N LEU A 35 0.60 17.54 -8.08
CA LEU A 35 2.02 17.63 -8.45
C LEU A 35 2.86 16.61 -7.70
N MET A 36 2.62 16.39 -6.41
CA MET A 36 3.29 15.35 -5.62
C MET A 36 3.10 13.97 -6.23
N MET A 37 1.87 13.61 -6.61
CA MET A 37 1.55 12.32 -7.22
C MET A 37 2.16 12.15 -8.61
N MET A 38 2.26 13.23 -9.40
CA MET A 38 2.93 13.22 -10.70
C MET A 38 4.44 12.98 -10.55
N ILE A 39 5.11 13.75 -9.68
CA ILE A 39 6.55 13.61 -9.43
C ILE A 39 6.87 12.26 -8.79
N TYR A 40 6.05 11.81 -7.83
CA TYR A 40 6.15 10.46 -7.25
C TYR A 40 6.09 9.37 -8.33
N SER A 41 5.15 9.47 -9.27
CA SER A 41 5.03 8.51 -10.36
C SER A 41 6.25 8.56 -11.28
N ALA A 42 6.73 9.76 -11.62
CA ALA A 42 7.89 9.97 -12.47
C ALA A 42 9.20 9.44 -11.87
N ILE A 43 9.38 9.52 -10.55
CA ILE A 43 10.58 8.99 -9.88
C ILE A 43 10.48 7.48 -9.65
N ASN A 44 9.26 6.96 -9.41
CA ASN A 44 9.06 5.55 -9.06
C ASN A 44 9.21 4.63 -10.28
N VAL A 45 8.88 5.08 -11.50
CA VAL A 45 9.01 4.27 -12.72
C VAL A 45 10.46 3.87 -13.00
N PRO A 46 11.45 4.81 -13.07
CA PRO A 46 12.86 4.43 -13.24
C PRO A 46 13.40 3.58 -12.08
N TYR A 47 12.99 3.89 -10.84
CA TYR A 47 13.38 3.12 -9.66
C TYR A 47 12.88 1.68 -9.72
N ALA A 48 11.64 1.47 -10.18
CA ALA A 48 11.08 0.13 -10.33
C ALA A 48 11.76 -0.67 -11.47
N SER A 49 12.07 -0.02 -12.60
CA SER A 49 12.74 -0.64 -13.75
C SER A 49 14.18 -1.03 -13.46
N LEU A 50 14.85 -0.33 -12.53
CA LEU A 50 16.23 -0.61 -12.12
C LEU A 50 16.42 -2.07 -11.69
N LEU A 51 15.43 -2.66 -11.01
CA LEU A 51 15.47 -4.06 -10.58
C LEU A 51 15.69 -5.03 -11.76
N GLY A 52 15.11 -4.74 -12.91
CA GLY A 52 15.23 -5.58 -14.11
C GLY A 52 16.62 -5.55 -14.76
N VAL A 53 17.37 -4.47 -14.53
CA VAL A 53 18.69 -4.25 -15.18
C VAL A 53 19.88 -4.40 -14.22
N MET A 54 19.63 -4.60 -12.93
CA MET A 54 20.70 -4.79 -11.92
C MET A 54 21.36 -6.17 -12.01
N SER A 55 20.64 -7.23 -12.35
CA SER A 55 21.18 -8.59 -12.47
C SER A 55 20.50 -9.37 -13.60
N PRO A 56 21.27 -10.14 -14.39
CA PRO A 56 20.72 -11.07 -15.37
C PRO A 56 20.12 -12.32 -14.70
N ASN A 57 20.52 -12.64 -13.47
CA ASN A 57 20.11 -13.85 -12.76
C ASN A 57 18.73 -13.68 -12.12
N PRO A 58 17.71 -14.50 -12.49
CA PRO A 58 16.37 -14.42 -11.90
C PRO A 58 16.34 -14.63 -10.38
N LYS A 59 17.21 -15.48 -9.83
CA LYS A 59 17.28 -15.74 -8.37
C LYS A 59 17.79 -14.50 -7.63
N GLU A 60 18.82 -13.83 -8.16
CA GLU A 60 19.33 -12.58 -7.58
C GLU A 60 18.27 -11.47 -7.67
N ARG A 61 17.54 -11.34 -8.77
CA ARG A 61 16.44 -10.39 -8.91
C ARG A 61 15.33 -10.64 -7.88
N ASN A 62 15.00 -11.90 -7.61
CA ASN A 62 14.04 -12.25 -6.56
C ASN A 62 14.54 -11.82 -5.17
N THR A 63 15.79 -12.08 -4.87
CA THR A 63 16.42 -11.65 -3.61
C THR A 63 16.41 -10.13 -3.47
N LEU A 64 16.80 -9.40 -4.51
CA LEU A 64 16.76 -7.93 -4.54
C LEU A 64 15.33 -7.38 -4.37
N SER A 65 14.34 -8.02 -5.01
CA SER A 65 12.93 -7.66 -4.84
C SER A 65 12.45 -7.86 -3.39
N THR A 66 12.85 -8.95 -2.76
CA THR A 66 12.53 -9.22 -1.35
C THR A 66 13.15 -8.16 -0.43
N TYR A 67 14.43 -7.83 -0.61
CA TYR A 67 15.07 -6.76 0.15
C TYR A 67 14.35 -5.42 -0.06
N ARG A 68 14.04 -5.07 -1.31
CA ARG A 68 13.31 -3.84 -1.64
C ARG A 68 12.00 -3.73 -0.88
N MET A 69 11.18 -4.79 -0.87
CA MET A 69 9.90 -4.80 -0.16
C MET A 69 10.09 -4.73 1.35
N THR A 70 11.02 -5.50 1.89
CA THR A 70 11.34 -5.48 3.33
C THR A 70 11.76 -4.08 3.78
N PHE A 71 12.68 -3.43 3.05
CA PHE A 71 13.11 -2.06 3.40
C PHE A 71 12.01 -1.02 3.19
N ALA A 72 11.09 -1.23 2.24
CA ALA A 72 9.93 -0.35 2.09
C ALA A 72 9.02 -0.40 3.32
N TYR A 73 8.74 -1.59 3.86
CA TYR A 73 7.96 -1.73 5.10
C TYR A 73 8.71 -1.23 6.33
N ILE A 74 10.03 -1.45 6.43
CA ILE A 74 10.85 -0.89 7.51
C ILE A 74 10.80 0.64 7.45
N GLY A 75 10.95 1.23 6.27
CA GLY A 75 10.86 2.69 6.09
C GLY A 75 9.49 3.24 6.48
N SER A 76 8.41 2.56 6.09
CA SER A 76 7.05 2.91 6.49
C SER A 76 6.84 2.81 8.01
N PHE A 77 7.34 1.73 8.63
CA PHE A 77 7.31 1.56 10.08
C PHE A 77 8.02 2.70 10.81
N ILE A 78 9.25 3.03 10.40
CA ILE A 78 10.04 4.12 10.98
C ILE A 78 9.32 5.47 10.82
N ALA A 79 8.79 5.73 9.62
CA ALA A 79 8.07 6.97 9.33
C ALA A 79 6.84 7.12 10.24
N LEU A 80 6.01 6.07 10.36
CA LEU A 80 4.81 6.09 11.22
C LEU A 80 5.16 6.25 12.71
N LEU A 81 6.23 5.60 13.15
CA LEU A 81 6.65 5.65 14.55
C LEU A 81 7.22 7.02 14.93
N LEU A 82 8.04 7.61 14.08
CA LEU A 82 8.79 8.82 14.40
C LEU A 82 8.12 10.12 13.96
N PHE A 83 7.11 10.07 13.09
CA PHE A 83 6.51 11.28 12.53
C PHE A 83 5.93 12.21 13.60
N MET A 84 5.04 11.69 14.44
CA MET A 84 4.39 12.50 15.49
C MET A 84 5.39 12.97 16.59
N PRO A 85 6.32 12.15 17.08
CA PRO A 85 7.42 12.65 17.92
C PRO A 85 8.19 13.83 17.32
N LEU A 86 8.49 13.78 16.00
CA LEU A 86 9.13 14.90 15.32
C LEU A 86 8.23 16.16 15.28
N VAL A 87 6.94 15.98 14.99
CA VAL A 87 5.98 17.09 15.02
C VAL A 87 5.94 17.73 16.40
N ASN A 88 5.81 16.93 17.45
CA ASN A 88 5.77 17.41 18.83
C ASN A 88 7.07 18.10 19.25
N PHE A 89 8.20 17.58 18.82
CA PHE A 89 9.52 18.20 19.07
C PHE A 89 9.61 19.61 18.44
N PHE A 90 9.19 19.76 17.18
CA PHE A 90 9.29 21.04 16.48
C PHE A 90 8.16 22.03 16.85
N SER A 91 7.01 21.55 17.31
CA SER A 91 5.95 22.41 17.85
C SER A 91 6.15 22.79 19.31
N GLY A 92 7.23 22.31 19.96
CA GLY A 92 7.47 22.54 21.39
C GLY A 92 6.37 21.95 22.30
N ASN A 93 5.67 20.92 21.84
CA ASN A 93 4.47 20.36 22.51
C ASN A 93 3.33 21.39 22.70
N SER A 94 3.34 22.50 21.95
CA SER A 94 2.30 23.52 21.98
C SER A 94 1.02 23.00 21.34
N LYS A 95 -0.13 23.42 21.89
CA LYS A 95 -1.46 23.15 21.29
C LYS A 95 -1.92 24.29 20.36
N GLU A 96 -1.14 25.36 20.23
CA GLU A 96 -1.46 26.47 19.34
C GLU A 96 -1.38 26.03 17.87
N LEU A 97 -2.35 26.46 17.06
CA LEU A 97 -2.44 26.05 15.66
C LEU A 97 -1.20 26.43 14.84
N ALA A 98 -0.64 27.61 15.08
CA ALA A 98 0.56 28.09 14.38
C ALA A 98 1.79 27.21 14.67
N ASP A 99 1.98 26.83 15.94
CA ASP A 99 3.09 25.97 16.36
C ASP A 99 2.91 24.55 15.78
N GLN A 100 1.68 24.03 15.79
CA GLN A 100 1.35 22.75 15.19
C GLN A 100 1.64 22.75 13.68
N GLN A 101 1.23 23.77 12.94
CA GLN A 101 1.54 23.89 11.50
C GLN A 101 3.04 23.91 11.23
N THR A 102 3.79 24.65 12.06
CA THR A 102 5.25 24.68 12.01
C THR A 102 5.84 23.31 12.30
N GLY A 103 5.35 22.62 13.32
CA GLY A 103 5.79 21.27 13.69
C GLY A 103 5.60 20.27 12.54
N TRP A 104 4.43 20.27 11.91
CA TRP A 104 4.14 19.41 10.76
C TRP A 104 5.07 19.70 9.58
N THR A 105 5.23 20.97 9.22
CA THR A 105 6.09 21.37 8.10
C THR A 105 7.55 20.98 8.36
N MET A 106 8.08 21.23 9.56
CA MET A 106 9.47 20.89 9.90
C MET A 106 9.71 19.37 9.97
N ALA A 107 8.76 18.59 10.47
CA ALA A 107 8.84 17.14 10.43
C ALA A 107 8.94 16.61 8.99
N VAL A 108 8.15 17.17 8.08
CA VAL A 108 8.21 16.81 6.64
C VAL A 108 9.51 17.27 6.00
N VAL A 109 10.06 18.43 6.38
CA VAL A 109 11.40 18.89 5.89
C VAL A 109 12.47 17.86 6.23
N VAL A 110 12.51 17.35 7.46
CA VAL A 110 13.48 16.31 7.88
C VAL A 110 13.32 15.05 7.03
N ILE A 111 12.08 14.57 6.83
CA ILE A 111 11.81 13.38 6.01
C ILE A 111 12.18 13.64 4.54
N ALA A 112 11.88 14.81 3.99
CA ALA A 112 12.21 15.16 2.62
C ALA A 112 13.73 15.17 2.38
N ILE A 113 14.50 15.74 3.30
CA ILE A 113 15.98 15.72 3.24
C ILE A 113 16.46 14.25 3.27
N LEU A 114 15.94 13.43 4.18
CA LEU A 114 16.31 12.02 4.26
C LEU A 114 15.99 11.28 2.94
N CYS A 115 14.81 11.49 2.36
CA CYS A 115 14.43 10.90 1.08
C CYS A 115 15.37 11.33 -0.04
N ILE A 116 15.73 12.63 -0.13
CA ILE A 116 16.66 13.14 -1.14
C ILE A 116 18.01 12.42 -0.99
N VAL A 117 18.56 12.35 0.22
CA VAL A 117 19.85 11.69 0.50
C VAL A 117 19.79 10.21 0.10
N LEU A 118 18.71 9.50 0.44
CA LEU A 118 18.54 8.09 0.09
C LEU A 118 18.42 7.88 -1.42
N PHE A 119 17.73 8.77 -2.17
CA PHE A 119 17.69 8.70 -3.62
C PHE A 119 19.04 8.96 -4.27
N PHE A 120 19.83 9.91 -3.75
CA PHE A 120 21.20 10.12 -4.20
C PHE A 120 22.08 8.91 -3.90
N GLY A 121 21.98 8.32 -2.70
CA GLY A 121 22.67 7.09 -2.34
C GLY A 121 22.28 5.91 -3.26
N CYS A 122 21.00 5.73 -3.52
CA CYS A 122 20.52 4.73 -4.47
C CYS A 122 21.17 4.91 -5.85
N PHE A 123 21.20 6.13 -6.37
CA PHE A 123 21.83 6.41 -7.66
C PHE A 123 23.35 6.16 -7.65
N ALA A 124 24.04 6.53 -6.59
CA ALA A 124 25.51 6.40 -6.48
C ALA A 124 25.97 4.94 -6.34
N TRP A 125 25.18 4.12 -5.63
CA TRP A 125 25.59 2.74 -5.30
C TRP A 125 25.03 1.68 -6.24
N THR A 126 24.03 2.01 -7.06
CA THR A 126 23.47 1.06 -8.02
C THR A 126 24.07 1.22 -9.41
N LYS A 127 24.32 0.09 -10.08
CA LYS A 127 24.84 0.06 -11.45
C LYS A 127 23.94 -0.81 -12.33
N GLU A 128 23.61 -0.30 -13.50
CA GLU A 128 22.93 -1.07 -14.53
C GLU A 128 23.94 -2.04 -15.17
N ARG A 129 23.69 -3.35 -15.02
CA ARG A 129 24.59 -4.41 -15.51
C ARG A 129 24.06 -5.10 -16.75
N VAL A 130 22.74 -5.03 -16.97
CA VAL A 130 22.07 -5.68 -18.10
C VAL A 130 21.62 -4.62 -19.09
N LYS A 131 22.14 -4.70 -20.30
CA LYS A 131 21.62 -3.89 -21.41
C LYS A 131 20.29 -4.50 -21.86
N PRO A 132 19.22 -3.70 -22.03
CA PRO A 132 17.95 -4.22 -22.53
C PRO A 132 18.17 -4.82 -23.91
N ILE A 133 17.73 -6.06 -24.08
CA ILE A 133 17.62 -6.68 -25.41
C ILE A 133 16.57 -5.86 -26.15
N LYS A 134 16.81 -5.48 -27.40
CA LYS A 134 15.77 -4.89 -28.23
C LYS A 134 14.66 -5.93 -28.37
N GLU A 135 13.65 -5.83 -27.54
CA GLU A 135 12.41 -6.57 -27.77
C GLU A 135 11.81 -6.07 -29.07
N THR A 136 11.41 -6.99 -29.94
CA THR A 136 10.55 -6.68 -31.08
C THR A 136 9.27 -6.10 -30.48
N GLN A 137 9.15 -4.77 -30.49
CA GLN A 137 7.99 -4.09 -29.95
C GLN A 137 6.81 -4.36 -30.87
N ASN A 138 5.91 -5.22 -30.41
CA ASN A 138 4.60 -5.31 -31.04
C ASN A 138 3.89 -3.94 -30.89
N PRO A 139 3.03 -3.57 -31.84
CA PRO A 139 2.25 -2.35 -31.70
C PRO A 139 1.47 -2.39 -30.37
N LEU A 140 1.56 -1.32 -29.56
CA LEU A 140 0.89 -1.20 -28.26
C LEU A 140 -0.60 -1.60 -28.31
N LYS A 141 -1.25 -1.39 -29.47
CA LYS A 141 -2.65 -1.75 -29.69
C LYS A 141 -2.90 -3.26 -29.66
N GLU A 142 -1.94 -4.06 -30.14
CA GLU A 142 -2.04 -5.53 -30.11
C GLU A 142 -1.82 -6.04 -28.69
N ASP A 143 -0.81 -5.53 -28.00
CA ASP A 143 -0.54 -5.86 -26.61
C ASP A 143 -1.74 -5.54 -25.70
N LEU A 144 -2.38 -4.38 -25.89
CA LEU A 144 -3.62 -4.03 -25.19
C LEU A 144 -4.76 -5.00 -25.49
N LYS A 145 -4.95 -5.37 -26.77
CA LYS A 145 -5.99 -6.33 -27.18
C LYS A 145 -5.79 -7.69 -26.51
N ASP A 146 -4.56 -8.15 -26.42
CA ASP A 146 -4.22 -9.42 -25.79
C ASP A 146 -4.37 -9.38 -24.28
N LEU A 147 -4.01 -8.26 -23.65
CA LEU A 147 -4.25 -8.03 -22.23
C LEU A 147 -5.75 -8.07 -21.90
N PHE A 148 -6.59 -7.39 -22.68
CA PHE A 148 -8.05 -7.39 -22.45
C PHE A 148 -8.68 -8.77 -22.61
N LYS A 149 -8.07 -9.69 -23.39
CA LYS A 149 -8.50 -11.08 -23.51
C LYS A 149 -8.00 -11.98 -22.38
N ASN A 150 -7.06 -11.52 -21.59
CA ASN A 150 -6.45 -12.28 -20.50
C ASN A 150 -7.39 -12.33 -19.29
N LYS A 151 -8.29 -13.32 -19.24
CA LYS A 151 -9.26 -13.49 -18.13
C LYS A 151 -8.59 -13.63 -16.75
N PRO A 152 -7.52 -14.43 -16.57
CA PRO A 152 -6.79 -14.49 -15.29
C PRO A 152 -6.33 -13.13 -14.79
N TRP A 153 -5.85 -12.26 -15.68
CA TRP A 153 -5.41 -10.92 -15.34
C TRP A 153 -6.56 -10.05 -14.80
N TRP A 154 -7.75 -10.07 -15.43
CA TRP A 154 -8.93 -9.34 -14.94
C TRP A 154 -9.35 -9.75 -13.54
N ILE A 155 -9.31 -11.07 -13.27
CA ILE A 155 -9.64 -11.63 -11.96
C ILE A 155 -8.65 -11.14 -10.90
N LEU A 156 -7.34 -11.18 -11.20
CA LEU A 156 -6.33 -10.67 -10.28
C LEU A 156 -6.41 -9.16 -10.07
N LEU A 157 -6.73 -8.41 -11.12
CA LEU A 157 -6.92 -6.97 -11.04
C LEU A 157 -8.07 -6.65 -10.08
N GLY A 158 -9.22 -7.31 -10.23
CA GLY A 158 -10.35 -7.17 -9.33
C GLY A 158 -10.02 -7.57 -7.89
N ALA A 159 -9.35 -8.70 -7.69
CA ALA A 159 -8.93 -9.17 -6.38
C ALA A 159 -7.97 -8.18 -5.70
N GLY A 160 -7.00 -7.66 -6.46
CA GLY A 160 -6.00 -6.70 -5.97
C GLY A 160 -6.63 -5.36 -5.60
N VAL A 161 -7.50 -4.80 -6.45
CA VAL A 161 -8.23 -3.56 -6.15
C VAL A 161 -9.06 -3.71 -4.88
N ALA A 162 -9.83 -4.81 -4.76
CA ALA A 162 -10.68 -5.06 -3.60
C ALA A 162 -9.86 -5.19 -2.29
N ALA A 163 -8.71 -5.88 -2.34
CA ALA A 163 -7.81 -5.99 -1.19
C ALA A 163 -7.19 -4.65 -0.79
N LEU A 164 -6.90 -3.78 -1.76
CA LEU A 164 -6.34 -2.46 -1.48
C LEU A 164 -7.38 -1.46 -0.97
N VAL A 165 -8.62 -1.56 -1.43
CA VAL A 165 -9.75 -0.82 -0.85
C VAL A 165 -9.91 -1.20 0.63
N PHE A 166 -9.85 -2.50 0.97
CA PHE A 166 -9.84 -2.97 2.36
C PHE A 166 -8.74 -2.29 3.19
N ASN A 167 -7.48 -2.34 2.72
CA ASN A 167 -6.36 -1.73 3.43
C ASN A 167 -6.53 -0.21 3.57
N SER A 168 -6.91 0.46 2.48
CA SER A 168 -7.06 1.92 2.45
C SER A 168 -8.14 2.43 3.40
N ILE A 169 -9.28 1.74 3.50
CA ILE A 169 -10.35 2.10 4.43
C ILE A 169 -9.88 1.95 5.87
N ARG A 170 -9.23 0.83 6.22
CA ARG A 170 -8.73 0.59 7.58
C ARG A 170 -7.68 1.60 8.00
N ASP A 171 -6.67 1.80 7.16
CA ASP A 171 -5.56 2.72 7.47
C ASP A 171 -6.07 4.16 7.57
N GLY A 172 -6.92 4.58 6.63
CA GLY A 172 -7.51 5.92 6.61
C GLY A 172 -8.43 6.22 7.79
N ALA A 173 -9.18 5.24 8.26
CA ALA A 173 -10.11 5.41 9.38
C ALA A 173 -9.46 5.27 10.77
N THR A 174 -8.26 4.71 10.86
CA THR A 174 -7.59 4.44 12.14
C THR A 174 -7.47 5.68 13.02
N VAL A 175 -7.08 6.82 12.45
CA VAL A 175 -6.92 8.07 13.21
C VAL A 175 -8.26 8.51 13.81
N TYR A 176 -9.35 8.43 13.03
CA TYR A 176 -10.69 8.78 13.49
C TYR A 176 -11.18 7.82 14.59
N TYR A 177 -10.95 6.52 14.44
CA TYR A 177 -11.31 5.50 15.41
C TYR A 177 -10.66 5.75 16.76
N PHE A 178 -9.35 5.97 16.80
CA PHE A 178 -8.65 6.23 18.05
C PHE A 178 -8.98 7.59 18.65
N LYS A 179 -9.17 8.63 17.84
CA LYS A 179 -9.45 9.98 18.32
C LYS A 179 -10.88 10.12 18.89
N TYR A 180 -11.88 9.51 18.25
CA TYR A 180 -13.29 9.79 18.55
C TYR A 180 -14.02 8.63 19.25
N PHE A 181 -13.50 7.41 19.16
CA PHE A 181 -14.11 6.26 19.83
C PHE A 181 -13.29 5.76 21.01
N VAL A 182 -11.97 5.55 20.86
CA VAL A 182 -11.16 4.96 21.95
C VAL A 182 -10.82 6.00 23.02
N VAL A 183 -10.51 7.23 22.61
CA VAL A 183 -10.07 8.30 23.51
C VAL A 183 -10.91 9.54 23.27
N GLU A 184 -11.68 9.93 24.24
CA GLU A 184 -12.55 11.11 24.16
C GLU A 184 -11.80 12.45 24.28
N GLU A 185 -10.50 12.42 24.54
CA GLU A 185 -9.63 13.58 24.65
C GLU A 185 -8.61 13.66 23.51
N ASP A 186 -8.05 14.87 23.28
CA ASP A 186 -7.05 15.12 22.26
C ASP A 186 -5.86 14.15 22.33
N TYR A 187 -5.83 13.16 21.43
CA TYR A 187 -4.76 12.19 21.20
C TYR A 187 -4.24 11.46 22.43
N ALA A 188 -4.69 10.20 22.65
CA ALA A 188 -4.04 9.33 23.63
C ALA A 188 -2.57 9.19 23.27
N THR A 189 -1.71 9.69 24.10
CA THR A 189 -0.27 9.56 23.96
C THR A 189 0.27 8.59 24.99
N VAL A 190 1.11 7.68 24.54
CA VAL A 190 1.91 6.81 25.40
C VAL A 190 3.32 7.35 25.42
N SER A 191 3.84 7.70 26.59
CA SER A 191 5.21 8.17 26.72
C SER A 191 6.15 6.99 26.91
N PHE A 192 7.13 6.85 26.03
CA PHE A 192 8.16 5.83 26.09
C PHE A 192 9.52 6.43 25.73
N PHE A 193 10.57 6.19 26.51
CA PHE A 193 11.91 6.80 26.34
C PHE A 193 11.90 8.33 26.22
N GLY A 194 11.01 9.02 26.94
CA GLY A 194 10.92 10.49 26.90
C GLY A 194 10.28 11.07 25.64
N MET A 195 9.74 10.22 24.75
CA MET A 195 8.99 10.61 23.58
C MET A 195 7.52 10.25 23.72
N SER A 196 6.63 11.13 23.25
CA SER A 196 5.17 10.91 23.26
C SER A 196 4.74 10.34 21.91
N PHE A 197 4.16 9.15 21.94
CA PHE A 197 3.65 8.45 20.78
C PHE A 197 2.12 8.49 20.77
N VAL A 198 1.54 8.85 19.62
CA VAL A 198 0.09 8.79 19.45
C VAL A 198 -0.35 7.34 19.24
N LEU A 199 -1.40 6.93 19.93
CA LEU A 199 -1.87 5.54 19.93
C LEU A 199 -2.24 5.02 18.52
N SER A 200 -2.86 5.86 17.69
CA SER A 200 -3.15 5.52 16.28
C SER A 200 -1.88 5.28 15.46
N GLY A 201 -0.82 6.06 15.70
CA GLY A 201 0.49 5.87 15.08
C GLY A 201 1.14 4.56 15.48
N LEU A 202 1.09 4.19 16.76
CA LEU A 202 1.58 2.89 17.26
C LEU A 202 0.81 1.72 16.65
N TYR A 203 -0.52 1.86 16.54
CA TYR A 203 -1.37 0.84 15.92
C TYR A 203 -1.02 0.62 14.44
N LEU A 204 -0.85 1.67 13.67
CA LEU A 204 -0.41 1.59 12.27
C LEU A 204 1.02 1.05 12.14
N ALA A 205 1.94 1.49 13.01
CA ALA A 205 3.31 1.00 13.03
C ALA A 205 3.38 -0.51 13.33
N LEU A 206 2.60 -0.99 14.31
CA LEU A 206 2.47 -2.43 14.57
C LEU A 206 1.96 -3.16 13.33
N GLY A 207 0.98 -2.60 12.62
CA GLY A 207 0.47 -3.14 11.37
C GLY A 207 1.59 -3.30 10.32
N GLN A 208 2.44 -2.29 10.15
CA GLN A 208 3.57 -2.36 9.21
C GLN A 208 4.61 -3.43 9.62
N ALA A 209 4.91 -3.54 10.91
CA ALA A 209 5.79 -4.60 11.41
C ALA A 209 5.20 -6.01 11.16
N ALA A 210 3.91 -6.16 11.40
CA ALA A 210 3.20 -7.42 11.15
C ALA A 210 3.10 -7.77 9.66
N ASN A 211 2.98 -6.76 8.77
CA ASN A 211 3.04 -6.95 7.31
C ASN A 211 4.37 -7.60 6.89
N ILE A 212 5.50 -7.22 7.50
CA ILE A 212 6.81 -7.83 7.21
C ILE A 212 6.77 -9.34 7.49
N ILE A 213 6.18 -9.73 8.62
CA ILE A 213 6.00 -11.15 8.97
C ILE A 213 5.15 -11.86 7.92
N GLY A 214 4.05 -11.22 7.48
CA GLY A 214 3.18 -11.74 6.43
C GLY A 214 3.91 -11.96 5.10
N VAL A 215 4.72 -10.99 4.66
CA VAL A 215 5.54 -11.09 3.45
C VAL A 215 6.52 -12.28 3.52
N ILE A 216 7.21 -12.43 4.67
CA ILE A 216 8.16 -13.52 4.87
C ILE A 216 7.44 -14.88 4.90
N ALA A 217 6.27 -14.96 5.54
CA ALA A 217 5.48 -16.18 5.64
C ALA A 217 4.81 -16.59 4.31
N ALA A 218 4.59 -15.67 3.39
CA ALA A 218 3.90 -15.93 2.13
C ALA A 218 4.57 -17.01 1.28
N ALA A 219 5.90 -16.98 1.16
CA ALA A 219 6.66 -17.94 0.34
C ALA A 219 6.57 -19.38 0.88
N PRO A 220 6.93 -19.69 2.14
CA PRO A 220 6.85 -21.05 2.66
C PRO A 220 5.41 -21.60 2.70
N VAL A 221 4.42 -20.77 2.97
CA VAL A 221 3.01 -21.21 2.98
C VAL A 221 2.54 -21.50 1.56
N SER A 222 2.80 -20.60 0.60
CA SER A 222 2.39 -20.79 -0.80
C SER A 222 3.07 -21.98 -1.48
N ASN A 223 4.29 -22.31 -1.07
CA ASN A 223 4.98 -23.52 -1.56
C ASN A 223 4.30 -24.82 -1.11
N ARG A 224 3.53 -24.80 0.01
CA ARG A 224 2.82 -25.99 0.52
C ARG A 224 1.41 -26.14 -0.03
N ILE A 225 0.65 -25.03 -0.04
CA ILE A 225 -0.79 -25.08 -0.37
C ILE A 225 -1.14 -24.36 -1.69
N GLY A 226 -0.15 -23.79 -2.37
CA GLY A 226 -0.30 -23.02 -3.61
C GLY A 226 -0.64 -21.55 -3.38
N LYS A 227 -0.25 -20.70 -4.35
CA LYS A 227 -0.41 -19.23 -4.28
C LYS A 227 -1.89 -18.81 -4.13
N ARG A 228 -2.77 -19.38 -4.96
CA ARG A 228 -4.21 -19.11 -4.95
C ARG A 228 -4.83 -19.40 -3.59
N ASN A 229 -4.56 -20.58 -3.02
CA ASN A 229 -5.14 -21.00 -1.75
C ASN A 229 -4.59 -20.18 -0.60
N THR A 230 -3.29 -19.87 -0.60
CA THR A 230 -2.66 -19.00 0.42
C THR A 230 -3.31 -17.63 0.44
N TYR A 231 -3.49 -17.02 -0.73
CA TYR A 231 -4.19 -15.74 -0.87
C TYR A 231 -5.62 -15.82 -0.34
N MET A 232 -6.36 -16.85 -0.77
CA MET A 232 -7.76 -17.03 -0.40
C MET A 232 -7.92 -17.18 1.12
N TRP A 233 -7.14 -18.04 1.76
CA TRP A 233 -7.20 -18.24 3.20
C TRP A 233 -6.76 -17.00 3.99
N ALA A 234 -5.73 -16.29 3.54
CA ALA A 234 -5.32 -15.04 4.16
C ALA A 234 -6.47 -14.01 4.17
N MET A 235 -7.19 -13.87 3.04
CA MET A 235 -8.33 -12.95 2.96
C MET A 235 -9.53 -13.41 3.77
N ILE A 236 -9.84 -14.72 3.83
CA ILE A 236 -10.91 -15.26 4.66
C ILE A 236 -10.62 -14.98 6.14
N ILE A 237 -9.40 -15.25 6.61
CA ILE A 237 -8.99 -14.99 7.99
C ILE A 237 -9.08 -13.49 8.28
N ALA A 238 -8.58 -12.62 7.39
CA ALA A 238 -8.69 -11.18 7.54
C ALA A 238 -10.14 -10.70 7.60
N THR A 239 -11.05 -11.32 6.83
CA THR A 239 -12.49 -11.02 6.89
C THR A 239 -13.07 -11.35 8.26
N VAL A 240 -12.85 -12.57 8.75
CA VAL A 240 -13.38 -13.03 10.04
C VAL A 240 -12.85 -12.14 11.18
N LEU A 241 -11.56 -11.88 11.21
CA LEU A 241 -10.95 -11.02 12.23
C LEU A 241 -11.49 -9.58 12.15
N SER A 242 -11.68 -9.04 10.95
CA SER A 242 -12.25 -7.70 10.77
C SER A 242 -13.69 -7.63 11.25
N VAL A 243 -14.51 -8.65 10.98
CA VAL A 243 -15.90 -8.70 11.46
C VAL A 243 -15.92 -8.76 12.98
N ILE A 244 -15.12 -9.62 13.61
CA ILE A 244 -15.03 -9.74 15.07
C ILE A 244 -14.59 -8.41 15.72
N PHE A 245 -13.77 -7.61 15.04
CA PHE A 245 -13.29 -6.32 15.54
C PHE A 245 -14.41 -5.33 15.92
N TYR A 246 -15.61 -5.48 15.36
CA TYR A 246 -16.76 -4.61 15.66
C TYR A 246 -17.20 -4.66 17.12
N TRP A 247 -17.05 -5.82 17.76
CA TRP A 247 -17.52 -6.04 19.14
C TRP A 247 -16.53 -5.59 20.22
N PHE A 248 -15.37 -5.05 19.84
CA PHE A 248 -14.43 -4.49 20.81
C PHE A 248 -14.92 -3.13 21.33
N ASP A 249 -14.81 -2.97 22.64
CA ASP A 249 -15.09 -1.73 23.35
C ASP A 249 -13.78 -1.00 23.70
N LYS A 250 -13.90 0.22 24.24
CA LYS A 250 -12.76 1.09 24.57
C LYS A 250 -11.71 0.43 25.47
N GLU A 251 -12.14 -0.49 26.32
CA GLU A 251 -11.28 -1.21 27.28
C GLU A 251 -10.47 -2.34 26.63
N ASP A 252 -10.89 -2.80 25.44
CA ASP A 252 -10.27 -3.94 24.75
C ASP A 252 -9.03 -3.56 23.93
N LEU A 253 -8.29 -2.54 24.35
CA LEU A 253 -7.16 -1.99 23.61
C LEU A 253 -6.13 -3.06 23.21
N ILE A 254 -5.77 -3.97 24.12
CA ILE A 254 -4.80 -5.04 23.87
C ILE A 254 -5.29 -5.93 22.71
N TRP A 255 -6.57 -6.32 22.74
CA TRP A 255 -7.17 -7.14 21.69
C TRP A 255 -7.24 -6.41 20.36
N MET A 256 -7.51 -5.10 20.34
CA MET A 256 -7.43 -4.29 19.11
C MET A 256 -6.05 -4.37 18.47
N PHE A 257 -4.97 -4.27 19.26
CA PHE A 257 -3.60 -4.38 18.77
C PHE A 257 -3.25 -5.80 18.29
N VAL A 258 -3.68 -6.84 19.02
CA VAL A 258 -3.49 -8.24 18.63
C VAL A 258 -4.19 -8.52 17.29
N PHE A 259 -5.45 -8.11 17.15
CA PHE A 259 -6.20 -8.30 15.91
C PHE A 259 -5.61 -7.50 14.75
N GLN A 260 -5.12 -6.28 14.99
CA GLN A 260 -4.39 -5.52 13.98
C GLN A 260 -3.16 -6.28 13.48
N ALA A 261 -2.36 -6.83 14.39
CA ALA A 261 -1.19 -7.62 14.00
C ALA A 261 -1.58 -8.84 13.15
N LEU A 262 -2.60 -9.60 13.56
CA LEU A 262 -3.06 -10.78 12.82
C LEU A 262 -3.63 -10.42 11.44
N ILE A 263 -4.46 -9.38 11.35
CA ILE A 263 -5.04 -8.88 10.09
C ILE A 263 -3.91 -8.40 9.17
N SER A 264 -2.92 -7.69 9.70
CA SER A 264 -1.79 -7.17 8.93
C SER A 264 -0.86 -8.28 8.44
N VAL A 265 -0.64 -9.36 9.20
CA VAL A 265 0.08 -10.55 8.70
C VAL A 265 -0.64 -11.13 7.48
N CYS A 266 -1.96 -11.25 7.54
CA CYS A 266 -2.75 -11.72 6.39
C CYS A 266 -2.62 -10.74 5.20
N ALA A 267 -2.79 -9.44 5.44
CA ALA A 267 -2.71 -8.41 4.42
C ALA A 267 -1.32 -8.34 3.77
N GLY A 268 -0.24 -8.42 4.55
CA GLY A 268 1.13 -8.42 4.05
C GLY A 268 1.45 -9.61 3.15
N SER A 269 0.87 -10.77 3.43
CA SER A 269 1.12 -12.00 2.66
C SER A 269 0.62 -11.93 1.22
N ILE A 270 -0.41 -11.12 0.93
CA ILE A 270 -1.01 -11.04 -0.42
C ILE A 270 -0.12 -10.32 -1.43
N PHE A 271 0.65 -9.32 -1.03
CA PHE A 271 1.45 -8.54 -2.00
C PHE A 271 2.43 -9.38 -2.81
N PRO A 272 3.33 -10.18 -2.20
CA PRO A 272 4.26 -11.02 -2.97
C PRO A 272 3.52 -12.05 -3.83
N LEU A 273 2.38 -12.59 -3.35
CA LEU A 273 1.57 -13.54 -4.10
C LEU A 273 0.95 -12.89 -5.34
N LEU A 274 0.36 -11.69 -5.21
CA LEU A 274 -0.21 -10.95 -6.35
C LEU A 274 0.85 -10.70 -7.44
N TRP A 275 2.03 -10.20 -7.08
CA TRP A 275 3.09 -9.94 -8.04
C TRP A 275 3.56 -11.22 -8.74
N SER A 276 3.67 -12.34 -8.01
CA SER A 276 3.99 -13.64 -8.60
C SER A 276 2.89 -14.15 -9.53
N MET A 277 1.61 -13.98 -9.16
CA MET A 277 0.47 -14.41 -9.97
C MET A 277 0.29 -13.53 -11.23
N TYR A 278 0.68 -12.25 -11.20
CA TYR A 278 0.75 -11.43 -12.41
C TYR A 278 1.82 -11.94 -13.40
N ALA A 279 2.95 -12.45 -12.91
CA ALA A 279 3.93 -13.11 -13.76
C ALA A 279 3.35 -14.40 -14.39
N ASP A 280 2.58 -15.18 -13.62
CA ASP A 280 1.86 -16.35 -14.13
C ASP A 280 0.86 -15.98 -15.25
N CYS A 281 0.20 -14.80 -15.15
CA CYS A 281 -0.66 -14.28 -16.21
C CYS A 281 0.13 -13.91 -17.48
N ALA A 282 1.39 -13.45 -17.34
CA ALA A 282 2.24 -13.15 -18.48
C ALA A 282 2.65 -14.44 -19.22
N ASP A 283 3.01 -15.49 -18.49
CA ASP A 283 3.34 -16.79 -19.06
C ASP A 283 2.11 -17.43 -19.74
N TYR A 284 0.92 -17.30 -19.15
CA TYR A 284 -0.34 -17.73 -19.78
C TYR A 284 -0.64 -16.96 -21.07
N SER A 285 -0.37 -15.64 -21.11
CA SER A 285 -0.52 -14.84 -22.31
C SER A 285 0.43 -15.30 -23.41
N GLU A 286 1.71 -15.52 -23.07
CA GLU A 286 2.74 -16.01 -24.00
C GLU A 286 2.34 -17.35 -24.64
N LEU A 287 1.82 -18.28 -23.82
CA LEU A 287 1.37 -19.58 -24.33
C LEU A 287 0.20 -19.46 -25.31
N LYS A 288 -0.76 -18.56 -25.04
CA LYS A 288 -1.99 -18.42 -25.85
C LYS A 288 -1.82 -17.57 -27.10
N THR A 289 -1.07 -16.48 -27.00
CA THR A 289 -0.99 -15.47 -28.06
C THR A 289 0.39 -15.40 -28.71
N GLY A 290 1.40 -16.10 -28.16
CA GLY A 290 2.80 -15.95 -28.56
C GLY A 290 3.44 -14.67 -28.02
N ASN A 291 2.66 -13.80 -27.34
CA ASN A 291 3.11 -12.52 -26.85
C ASN A 291 3.02 -12.47 -25.31
N ARG A 292 4.13 -12.20 -24.65
CA ARG A 292 4.22 -12.20 -23.20
C ARG A 292 3.62 -10.94 -22.56
N ALA A 293 3.63 -9.80 -23.24
CA ALA A 293 3.13 -8.50 -22.82
C ALA A 293 3.44 -8.13 -21.35
N THR A 294 4.62 -8.54 -20.85
CA THR A 294 5.00 -8.45 -19.43
C THR A 294 4.93 -7.01 -18.91
N GLY A 295 5.49 -6.06 -19.68
CA GLY A 295 5.51 -4.66 -19.29
C GLY A 295 4.10 -4.09 -19.08
N LEU A 296 3.15 -4.47 -19.93
CA LEU A 296 1.78 -4.00 -19.87
C LEU A 296 1.01 -4.61 -18.70
N ILE A 297 1.20 -5.91 -18.42
CA ILE A 297 0.61 -6.60 -17.27
C ILE A 297 1.08 -5.96 -15.97
N PHE A 298 2.38 -5.73 -15.79
CA PHE A 298 2.91 -5.16 -14.56
C PHE A 298 2.58 -3.67 -14.40
N SER A 299 2.57 -2.88 -15.49
CA SER A 299 2.19 -1.47 -15.43
C SER A 299 0.71 -1.29 -15.08
N SER A 300 -0.18 -2.07 -15.69
CA SER A 300 -1.62 -2.05 -15.38
C SER A 300 -1.91 -2.53 -13.96
N SER A 301 -1.15 -3.52 -13.48
CA SER A 301 -1.24 -3.98 -12.08
C SER A 301 -0.81 -2.90 -11.09
N SER A 302 0.27 -2.18 -11.39
CA SER A 302 0.70 -1.02 -10.58
C SER A 302 -0.33 0.11 -10.61
N MET A 303 -0.98 0.35 -11.75
CA MET A 303 -2.07 1.32 -11.87
C MET A 303 -3.28 0.89 -11.04
N SER A 304 -3.66 -0.39 -11.06
CA SER A 304 -4.77 -0.91 -10.27
C SER A 304 -4.57 -0.71 -8.76
N GLN A 305 -3.33 -0.83 -8.29
CA GLN A 305 -3.01 -0.54 -6.90
C GLN A 305 -3.30 0.91 -6.53
N LYS A 306 -2.93 1.86 -7.38
CA LYS A 306 -3.22 3.28 -7.16
C LYS A 306 -4.73 3.55 -7.15
N PHE A 307 -5.48 2.91 -8.04
CA PHE A 307 -6.94 2.99 -8.03
C PHE A 307 -7.56 2.41 -6.76
N GLY A 308 -7.08 1.26 -6.28
CA GLY A 308 -7.55 0.66 -5.04
C GLY A 308 -7.39 1.59 -3.83
N TRP A 309 -6.21 2.19 -3.68
CA TRP A 309 -5.95 3.20 -2.65
C TRP A 309 -6.83 4.44 -2.81
N ALA A 310 -6.94 5.00 -4.01
CA ALA A 310 -7.74 6.19 -4.28
C ALA A 310 -9.23 5.95 -4.00
N ILE A 311 -9.79 4.82 -4.47
CA ILE A 311 -11.18 4.44 -4.22
C ILE A 311 -11.42 4.26 -2.71
N GLY A 312 -10.55 3.53 -2.02
CA GLY A 312 -10.69 3.30 -0.58
C GLY A 312 -10.67 4.61 0.21
N THR A 313 -9.73 5.52 -0.07
CA THR A 313 -9.67 6.82 0.59
C THR A 313 -10.90 7.68 0.28
N ALA A 314 -11.37 7.71 -0.97
CA ALA A 314 -12.56 8.46 -1.37
C ALA A 314 -13.82 7.91 -0.70
N VAL A 315 -13.97 6.58 -0.66
CA VAL A 315 -15.09 5.91 0.03
C VAL A 315 -15.07 6.21 1.53
N THR A 316 -13.89 6.21 2.16
CA THR A 316 -13.74 6.59 3.57
C THR A 316 -14.25 8.01 3.83
N GLY A 317 -13.79 8.99 3.03
CA GLY A 317 -14.22 10.38 3.21
C GLY A 317 -15.72 10.58 2.96
N TRP A 318 -16.27 9.95 1.92
CA TRP A 318 -17.69 10.03 1.59
C TRP A 318 -18.58 9.39 2.66
N LEU A 319 -18.22 8.21 3.14
CA LEU A 319 -18.97 7.52 4.19
C LEU A 319 -18.89 8.22 5.54
N LEU A 320 -17.75 8.83 5.91
CA LEU A 320 -17.67 9.67 7.09
C LEU A 320 -18.71 10.80 7.05
N GLY A 321 -18.82 11.49 5.89
CA GLY A 321 -19.86 12.51 5.70
C GLY A 321 -21.28 11.94 5.77
N PHE A 322 -21.50 10.72 5.23
CA PHE A 322 -22.80 10.05 5.27
C PHE A 322 -23.24 9.69 6.70
N PHE A 323 -22.32 9.27 7.57
CA PHE A 323 -22.58 9.02 8.98
C PHE A 323 -22.63 10.29 9.83
N GLY A 324 -22.58 11.47 9.24
CA GLY A 324 -22.71 12.76 9.93
C GLY A 324 -21.46 13.15 10.75
N PHE A 325 -20.29 12.65 10.39
CA PHE A 325 -19.02 13.00 11.06
C PHE A 325 -18.75 14.51 10.98
N GLN A 326 -18.40 15.10 12.12
CA GLN A 326 -17.99 16.51 12.22
C GLN A 326 -16.59 16.60 12.84
N ALA A 327 -15.66 17.21 12.10
CA ALA A 327 -14.29 17.34 12.58
C ALA A 327 -14.18 18.22 13.82
N ASN A 328 -13.44 17.74 14.84
CA ASN A 328 -13.18 18.45 16.10
C ASN A 328 -14.43 18.82 16.92
N ALA A 329 -15.49 18.03 16.78
CA ALA A 329 -16.73 18.13 17.56
C ALA A 329 -17.03 16.82 18.27
N VAL A 330 -17.91 16.87 19.27
CA VAL A 330 -18.47 15.67 19.90
C VAL A 330 -19.31 14.94 18.84
N GLN A 331 -19.04 13.66 18.64
CA GLN A 331 -19.69 12.88 17.61
C GLN A 331 -21.04 12.34 18.07
N SER A 332 -21.98 12.23 17.13
CA SER A 332 -23.24 11.52 17.36
C SER A 332 -23.01 10.01 17.50
N GLU A 333 -23.95 9.28 18.12
CA GLU A 333 -23.89 7.81 18.21
C GLU A 333 -23.84 7.16 16.83
N GLU A 334 -24.51 7.74 15.83
CA GLU A 334 -24.48 7.27 14.46
C GLU A 334 -23.09 7.43 13.83
N ALA A 335 -22.42 8.57 14.06
CA ALA A 335 -21.07 8.82 13.58
C ALA A 335 -20.06 7.87 14.25
N ILE A 336 -20.17 7.62 15.56
CA ILE A 336 -19.32 6.66 16.30
C ILE A 336 -19.53 5.25 15.76
N SER A 337 -20.80 4.82 15.57
CA SER A 337 -21.11 3.53 14.97
C SER A 337 -20.51 3.39 13.57
N GLY A 338 -20.62 4.45 12.75
CA GLY A 338 -19.96 4.52 11.44
C GLY A 338 -18.44 4.35 11.54
N ILE A 339 -17.79 5.06 12.47
CA ILE A 339 -16.35 4.96 12.72
C ILE A 339 -15.95 3.53 13.13
N LYS A 340 -16.73 2.82 13.96
CA LYS A 340 -16.50 1.41 14.28
C LYS A 340 -16.61 0.51 13.05
N MET A 341 -17.55 0.79 12.16
CA MET A 341 -17.72 0.03 10.93
C MET A 341 -16.52 0.15 9.97
N PHE A 342 -15.77 1.27 9.98
CA PHE A 342 -14.59 1.46 9.13
C PHE A 342 -13.41 0.54 9.48
N LEU A 343 -13.32 0.03 10.70
CA LEU A 343 -12.29 -0.94 11.07
C LEU A 343 -12.81 -2.39 11.01
N SER A 344 -14.11 -2.60 10.77
CA SER A 344 -14.79 -3.89 10.85
C SER A 344 -15.52 -4.29 9.56
N PHE A 345 -16.80 -3.98 9.45
CA PHE A 345 -17.66 -4.46 8.36
C PHE A 345 -17.33 -3.86 7.00
N LEU A 346 -17.04 -2.57 6.92
CA LEU A 346 -16.78 -1.90 5.64
C LEU A 346 -15.53 -2.46 4.94
N PRO A 347 -14.39 -2.60 5.63
CA PRO A 347 -13.24 -3.28 5.04
C PRO A 347 -13.51 -4.76 4.72
N ALA A 348 -14.30 -5.46 5.55
CA ALA A 348 -14.65 -6.86 5.32
C ALA A 348 -15.35 -7.07 3.96
N ILE A 349 -16.12 -6.11 3.47
CA ILE A 349 -16.69 -6.17 2.11
C ILE A 349 -15.57 -6.26 1.06
N GLY A 350 -14.51 -5.49 1.21
CA GLY A 350 -13.35 -5.53 0.31
C GLY A 350 -12.64 -6.88 0.31
N THR A 351 -12.44 -7.48 1.50
CA THR A 351 -11.84 -8.82 1.59
C THR A 351 -12.75 -9.91 1.03
N ILE A 352 -14.06 -9.85 1.26
CA ILE A 352 -15.05 -10.79 0.66
C ILE A 352 -14.99 -10.71 -0.86
N LEU A 353 -15.05 -9.50 -1.42
CA LEU A 353 -14.95 -9.32 -2.87
C LEU A 353 -13.62 -9.87 -3.42
N SER A 354 -12.52 -9.65 -2.71
CA SER A 354 -11.22 -10.21 -3.08
C SER A 354 -11.24 -11.74 -3.06
N VAL A 355 -11.87 -12.39 -2.06
CA VAL A 355 -12.05 -13.85 -1.99
C VAL A 355 -12.88 -14.34 -3.17
N VAL A 356 -13.99 -13.66 -3.51
CA VAL A 356 -14.82 -14.02 -4.66
C VAL A 356 -14.02 -14.00 -5.96
N PHE A 357 -13.27 -12.93 -6.22
CA PHE A 357 -12.42 -12.86 -7.41
C PHE A 357 -11.37 -13.97 -7.42
N ILE A 358 -10.60 -14.15 -6.34
CA ILE A 358 -9.52 -15.14 -6.32
C ILE A 358 -10.05 -16.59 -6.39
N SER A 359 -11.28 -16.86 -5.93
CA SER A 359 -11.92 -18.17 -6.07
C SER A 359 -12.16 -18.54 -7.54
N MET A 360 -12.34 -17.54 -8.39
CA MET A 360 -12.52 -17.70 -9.84
C MET A 360 -11.19 -17.81 -10.62
N TYR A 361 -10.04 -17.60 -9.93
CA TYR A 361 -8.74 -17.60 -10.58
C TYR A 361 -8.36 -18.99 -11.10
N PRO A 362 -8.12 -19.15 -12.43
CA PRO A 362 -8.02 -20.48 -13.03
C PRO A 362 -6.59 -21.06 -13.02
N LEU A 363 -5.54 -20.25 -12.77
CA LEU A 363 -4.15 -20.68 -12.85
C LEU A 363 -3.72 -21.27 -11.50
N THR A 364 -4.05 -22.55 -11.28
CA THR A 364 -3.56 -23.32 -10.12
C THR A 364 -2.11 -23.76 -10.34
N GLU A 365 -1.43 -24.19 -9.26
CA GLU A 365 -0.04 -24.65 -9.32
C GLU A 365 0.18 -25.78 -10.36
N ASN A 366 -0.76 -26.74 -10.45
CA ASN A 366 -0.67 -27.82 -11.44
C ASN A 366 -0.75 -27.28 -12.85
N LYS A 367 -1.70 -26.37 -13.10
CA LYS A 367 -1.87 -25.77 -14.42
C LYS A 367 -0.69 -24.88 -14.82
N MET A 368 -0.05 -24.22 -13.85
CA MET A 368 1.17 -23.45 -14.10
C MET A 368 2.37 -24.33 -14.43
N LYS A 369 2.48 -25.52 -13.82
CA LYS A 369 3.51 -26.50 -14.20
C LYS A 369 3.34 -26.92 -15.65
N ASP A 370 2.12 -27.25 -16.08
CA ASP A 370 1.83 -27.65 -17.47
C ASP A 370 2.20 -26.52 -18.43
N ILE A 371 1.79 -25.26 -18.14
CA ILE A 371 2.10 -24.07 -18.94
C ILE A 371 3.61 -23.86 -19.05
N THR A 372 4.34 -23.96 -17.94
CA THR A 372 5.79 -23.77 -17.93
C THR A 372 6.50 -24.83 -18.75
N THR A 373 6.11 -26.10 -18.61
CA THR A 373 6.68 -27.21 -19.39
C THR A 373 6.45 -27.04 -20.90
N GLU A 374 5.23 -26.61 -21.29
CA GLU A 374 4.90 -26.37 -22.69
C GLU A 374 5.66 -25.18 -23.28
N LEU A 375 5.86 -24.09 -22.48
CA LEU A 375 6.67 -22.95 -22.89
C LEU A 375 8.15 -23.32 -23.03
N GLU A 376 8.70 -24.12 -22.10
CA GLU A 376 10.08 -24.61 -22.21
C GLU A 376 10.29 -25.44 -23.46
N HIS A 377 9.36 -26.32 -23.80
CA HIS A 377 9.40 -27.10 -25.02
C HIS A 377 9.38 -26.23 -26.29
N LYS A 378 8.50 -25.20 -26.31
CA LYS A 378 8.43 -24.24 -27.43
C LYS A 378 9.68 -23.35 -27.58
N ARG A 379 10.39 -23.09 -26.47
CA ARG A 379 11.63 -22.29 -26.50
C ARG A 379 12.87 -23.10 -26.91
N GLN A 380 12.79 -24.42 -26.89
CA GLN A 380 13.86 -25.34 -27.33
C GLN A 380 13.76 -25.71 -28.83
N LEU A 381 12.62 -25.45 -29.46
CA LEU A 381 12.34 -25.59 -30.88
C LEU A 381 12.66 -24.30 -31.63
#